data_434da5ca2b7566c20557894409806c50
#
_entry.id   434da5ca2b7566c20557894409806c50
#
_cell.length_a   1.000
_cell.length_b   1.000
_cell.length_c   1.000
_cell.angle_alpha   90.00
_cell.angle_beta   90.00
_cell.angle_gamma   90.00
#
_symmetry.space_group_name_H-M   'P 1'
#
loop_
_entity.id
_entity.type
_entity.pdbx_description
1 polymer ?
#
loop_
_entity_poly.entity_id
_entity_poly.type
_entity_poly.pdbx_seq_one_letter_code
_entity_poly.pdbx_strand_id
1 'polypeptide(L)'
;MLKEGGYILYSTCTFSRMENEDNIRDFLDRHSDFELVKIFDYEGFVRAYGMNDAVRLFPHHLKGEGHFVALLHKKGTLSENLKCNGLKTLKLPDEITDFIKELSCDIDTDSIRIINDKVYIMPPMIDNLNGIRTLRTGLLFGELKTKRFEPSQAFAMTLKMNEYSTTVNLSVDDINVIKYLKGETIEINQENIRGNAKNILVCVDGFPLGWGRLNGTTIKNKYLSGWRWM
;
A
#
# COMPACT_ATOMS: atom_id res chain seq x y z
N MET A 1 13.26 -18.78 7.60
CA MET A 1 13.12 -17.56 6.76
C MET A 1 13.26 -16.27 7.58
N LEU A 2 12.85 -16.25 8.86
CA LEU A 2 13.08 -15.09 9.72
C LEU A 2 14.56 -14.99 10.09
N LYS A 3 15.13 -13.79 9.96
CA LYS A 3 16.51 -13.50 10.39
C LYS A 3 16.57 -13.43 11.91
N GLU A 4 17.77 -13.62 12.48
CA GLU A 4 18.03 -13.37 13.91
C GLU A 4 17.69 -11.94 14.27
N GLY A 5 17.14 -11.72 15.46
CA GLY A 5 16.63 -10.42 15.91
C GLY A 5 15.31 -10.00 15.25
N GLY A 6 14.73 -10.81 14.38
CA GLY A 6 13.46 -10.50 13.70
C GLY A 6 12.24 -10.87 14.54
N TYR A 7 11.06 -10.38 14.14
CA TYR A 7 9.79 -10.60 14.83
C TYR A 7 8.78 -11.27 13.90
N ILE A 8 7.92 -12.12 14.47
CA ILE A 8 6.72 -12.68 13.83
C ILE A 8 5.51 -12.29 14.65
N LEU A 9 4.53 -11.68 14.02
CA LEU A 9 3.20 -11.51 14.59
C LEU A 9 2.32 -12.66 14.09
N TYR A 10 1.88 -13.52 15.01
CA TYR A 10 0.92 -14.59 14.74
C TYR A 10 -0.46 -14.13 15.18
N SER A 11 -1.45 -14.24 14.31
CA SER A 11 -2.83 -13.92 14.65
C SER A 11 -3.81 -14.87 13.97
N THR A 12 -4.92 -15.11 14.65
CA THR A 12 -6.05 -15.90 14.13
C THR A 12 -7.36 -15.20 14.44
N CYS A 13 -8.41 -15.53 13.69
CA CYS A 13 -9.78 -15.12 13.98
C CYS A 13 -10.61 -16.22 14.66
N THR A 14 -9.97 -17.29 15.11
CA THR A 14 -10.62 -18.40 15.84
C THR A 14 -10.48 -18.24 17.36
N PHE A 15 -11.43 -18.82 18.10
CA PHE A 15 -11.34 -18.94 19.57
C PHE A 15 -10.81 -20.30 20.04
N SER A 16 -10.44 -21.18 19.12
CA SER A 16 -9.86 -22.50 19.41
C SER A 16 -8.51 -22.38 20.10
N ARG A 17 -8.36 -23.03 21.26
CA ARG A 17 -7.07 -23.07 21.97
C ARG A 17 -6.03 -23.85 21.18
N MET A 18 -6.44 -24.88 20.46
CA MET A 18 -5.55 -25.71 19.65
C MET A 18 -4.86 -24.90 18.53
N GLU A 19 -5.60 -23.95 17.95
CA GLU A 19 -5.07 -23.08 16.89
C GLU A 19 -4.32 -21.85 17.45
N ASN A 20 -4.53 -21.53 18.71
CA ASN A 20 -3.99 -20.35 19.38
C ASN A 20 -2.84 -20.74 20.34
N GLU A 21 -3.13 -20.82 21.62
CA GLU A 21 -2.11 -21.01 22.66
C GLU A 21 -1.35 -22.31 22.50
N ASP A 22 -2.03 -23.40 22.15
CA ASP A 22 -1.40 -24.72 22.04
C ASP A 22 -0.47 -24.76 20.82
N ASN A 23 -0.84 -24.13 19.71
CA ASN A 23 0.02 -23.99 18.54
C ASN A 23 1.28 -23.16 18.84
N ILE A 24 1.14 -22.06 19.58
CA ILE A 24 2.29 -21.24 19.99
C ILE A 24 3.22 -22.00 20.95
N ARG A 25 2.66 -22.76 21.92
CA ARG A 25 3.48 -23.60 22.81
C ARG A 25 4.26 -24.63 22.02
N ASP A 26 3.57 -25.40 21.17
CA ASP A 26 4.19 -26.42 20.33
C ASP A 26 5.29 -25.84 19.41
N PHE A 27 5.08 -24.62 18.89
CA PHE A 27 6.10 -23.92 18.13
C PHE A 27 7.31 -23.57 18.99
N LEU A 28 7.10 -23.00 20.19
CA LEU A 28 8.20 -22.59 21.08
C LEU A 28 8.96 -23.81 21.62
N ASP A 29 8.28 -24.92 21.88
CA ASP A 29 8.91 -26.18 22.34
C ASP A 29 9.84 -26.76 21.26
N ARG A 30 9.49 -26.60 19.98
CA ARG A 30 10.31 -27.05 18.85
C ARG A 30 11.38 -26.05 18.40
N HIS A 31 11.26 -24.79 18.78
CA HIS A 31 12.11 -23.69 18.31
C HIS A 31 12.65 -22.88 19.49
N SER A 32 13.68 -23.41 20.16
CA SER A 32 14.32 -22.76 21.31
C SER A 32 15.01 -21.42 21.01
N ASP A 33 15.22 -21.14 19.72
CA ASP A 33 15.72 -19.88 19.18
C ASP A 33 14.65 -18.78 19.13
N PHE A 34 13.42 -19.08 19.53
CA PHE A 34 12.34 -18.09 19.63
C PHE A 34 11.92 -17.87 21.08
N GLU A 35 11.30 -16.73 21.32
CA GLU A 35 10.68 -16.35 22.59
C GLU A 35 9.39 -15.58 22.33
N LEU A 36 8.46 -15.66 23.29
CA LEU A 36 7.23 -14.89 23.25
C LEU A 36 7.49 -13.49 23.83
N VAL A 37 7.07 -12.45 23.09
CA VAL A 37 7.22 -11.05 23.52
C VAL A 37 5.88 -10.57 24.06
N LYS A 38 5.93 -9.92 25.22
CA LYS A 38 4.74 -9.40 25.88
C LYS A 38 4.10 -8.30 25.03
N ILE A 39 2.85 -8.51 24.66
CA ILE A 39 2.00 -7.48 24.06
C ILE A 39 1.55 -6.52 25.18
N PHE A 40 1.64 -5.21 24.92
CA PHE A 40 1.20 -4.18 25.86
C PHE A 40 -0.27 -4.33 26.23
N ASP A 41 -0.63 -3.85 27.41
CA ASP A 41 -2.01 -3.82 27.87
C ASP A 41 -2.74 -2.64 27.21
N TYR A 42 -3.81 -2.96 26.49
CA TYR A 42 -4.74 -1.99 25.94
C TYR A 42 -6.14 -2.26 26.50
N GLU A 43 -6.94 -1.24 26.59
CA GLU A 43 -8.35 -1.37 27.00
C GLU A 43 -9.07 -2.39 26.10
N GLY A 44 -9.76 -3.35 26.70
CA GLY A 44 -10.47 -4.41 26.00
C GLY A 44 -9.63 -5.64 25.61
N PHE A 45 -8.29 -5.60 25.79
CA PHE A 45 -7.45 -6.78 25.57
C PHE A 45 -7.54 -7.73 26.77
N VAL A 46 -7.68 -9.01 26.50
CA VAL A 46 -7.69 -10.08 27.52
C VAL A 46 -6.46 -10.95 27.33
N ARG A 47 -5.80 -11.32 28.42
CA ARG A 47 -4.65 -12.23 28.33
C ARG A 47 -5.07 -13.60 27.85
N ALA A 48 -4.23 -14.20 27.01
CA ALA A 48 -4.48 -15.53 26.48
C ALA A 48 -4.41 -16.60 27.58
N TYR A 49 -5.08 -17.72 27.40
CA TYR A 49 -5.22 -18.75 28.42
C TYR A 49 -3.88 -19.45 28.75
N GLY A 50 -3.37 -19.18 29.95
CA GLY A 50 -2.08 -19.71 30.38
C GLY A 50 -0.90 -19.19 29.56
N MET A 51 -1.03 -18.00 28.95
CA MET A 51 -0.03 -17.36 28.12
C MET A 51 -0.14 -15.82 28.27
N ASN A 52 0.50 -15.28 29.33
CA ASN A 52 0.32 -13.90 29.73
C ASN A 52 0.91 -12.86 28.77
N ASP A 53 1.78 -13.27 27.84
CA ASP A 53 2.42 -12.38 26.88
C ASP A 53 1.63 -12.26 25.56
N ALA A 54 0.70 -13.17 25.30
CA ALA A 54 -0.25 -13.09 24.20
C ALA A 54 -1.62 -12.55 24.64
N VAL A 55 -2.45 -12.14 23.68
CA VAL A 55 -3.75 -11.54 23.95
C VAL A 55 -4.86 -12.15 23.10
N ARG A 56 -6.06 -12.08 23.66
CA ARG A 56 -7.33 -12.34 22.98
C ARG A 56 -8.15 -11.07 22.92
N LEU A 57 -8.71 -10.81 21.76
CA LEU A 57 -9.61 -9.69 21.50
C LEU A 57 -11.01 -10.29 21.34
N PHE A 58 -11.88 -10.06 22.32
CA PHE A 58 -13.25 -10.60 22.30
C PHE A 58 -14.25 -9.56 21.79
N PRO A 59 -15.25 -9.97 20.98
CA PRO A 59 -16.25 -9.04 20.43
C PRO A 59 -17.09 -8.31 21.48
N HIS A 60 -17.20 -8.86 22.69
CA HIS A 60 -17.92 -8.23 23.79
C HIS A 60 -17.09 -7.20 24.58
N HIS A 61 -15.79 -7.11 24.31
CA HIS A 61 -14.90 -6.08 24.87
C HIS A 61 -14.50 -5.02 23.84
N LEU A 62 -14.41 -5.42 22.56
CA LEU A 62 -13.95 -4.59 21.46
C LEU A 62 -14.89 -4.70 20.26
N LYS A 63 -15.08 -3.60 19.52
CA LYS A 63 -15.80 -3.65 18.25
C LYS A 63 -14.96 -4.39 17.21
N GLY A 64 -15.36 -5.60 16.86
CA GLY A 64 -14.66 -6.45 15.89
C GLY A 64 -15.14 -7.90 15.97
N GLU A 65 -14.59 -8.75 15.11
CA GLU A 65 -14.98 -10.17 15.02
C GLU A 65 -14.26 -11.06 16.05
N GLY A 66 -13.23 -10.52 16.66
CA GLY A 66 -12.38 -11.23 17.61
C GLY A 66 -11.11 -11.78 16.97
N HIS A 67 -10.02 -11.75 17.75
CA HIS A 67 -8.72 -12.27 17.34
C HIS A 67 -7.96 -12.85 18.52
N PHE A 68 -7.03 -13.76 18.21
CA PHE A 68 -5.89 -14.09 19.05
C PHE A 68 -4.63 -13.46 18.44
N VAL A 69 -3.73 -12.94 19.28
CA VAL A 69 -2.49 -12.31 18.81
C VAL A 69 -1.33 -12.73 19.72
N ALA A 70 -0.25 -13.18 19.12
CA ALA A 70 1.01 -13.50 19.77
C ALA A 70 2.18 -12.87 19.00
N LEU A 71 3.10 -12.22 19.68
CA LEU A 71 4.31 -11.65 19.10
C LEU A 71 5.50 -12.54 19.48
N LEU A 72 6.19 -13.04 18.49
CA LEU A 72 7.37 -13.89 18.65
C LEU A 72 8.61 -13.15 18.20
N HIS A 73 9.69 -13.30 18.93
CA HIS A 73 11.00 -12.75 18.59
C HIS A 73 11.98 -13.91 18.35
N LYS A 74 12.70 -13.87 17.25
CA LYS A 74 13.82 -14.78 17.03
C LYS A 74 15.07 -14.21 17.72
N LYS A 75 15.59 -14.96 18.69
CA LYS A 75 16.78 -14.58 19.46
C LYS A 75 17.97 -14.29 18.54
N GLY A 76 18.81 -13.36 18.92
CA GLY A 76 19.96 -12.90 18.16
C GLY A 76 19.92 -11.41 17.86
N THR A 77 20.89 -10.92 17.15
CA THR A 77 21.01 -9.51 16.79
C THR A 77 20.74 -9.32 15.32
N LEU A 78 19.88 -8.35 14.97
CA LEU A 78 19.73 -7.94 13.58
C LEU A 78 21.10 -7.51 13.06
N SER A 79 21.60 -8.19 12.05
CA SER A 79 22.81 -7.77 11.36
C SER A 79 22.53 -6.43 10.67
N GLU A 80 23.15 -5.37 11.15
CA GLU A 80 23.11 -4.03 10.52
C GLU A 80 23.71 -4.02 9.11
N ASN A 81 24.43 -5.07 8.75
CA ASN A 81 25.10 -5.25 7.44
C ASN A 81 24.22 -5.94 6.40
N LEU A 82 22.95 -5.56 6.32
CA LEU A 82 22.16 -5.81 5.13
C LEU A 82 22.66 -4.86 4.02
N LYS A 83 23.83 -5.15 3.46
CA LYS A 83 24.22 -4.58 2.17
C LYS A 83 23.24 -5.12 1.15
N CYS A 84 22.12 -4.43 1.00
CA CYS A 84 21.38 -4.56 -0.24
C CYS A 84 22.33 -4.08 -1.33
N ASN A 85 22.72 -4.95 -2.23
CA ASN A 85 23.37 -4.54 -3.47
C ASN A 85 22.29 -3.75 -4.22
N GLY A 86 22.25 -2.43 -3.98
CA GLY A 86 21.22 -1.57 -4.51
C GLY A 86 20.99 -1.85 -5.99
N LEU A 87 19.77 -1.95 -6.38
CA LEU A 87 19.39 -2.09 -7.77
C LEU A 87 20.06 -0.94 -8.54
N LYS A 88 20.73 -1.24 -9.67
CA LYS A 88 21.45 -0.22 -10.46
C LYS A 88 20.49 0.93 -10.80
N THR A 89 20.92 2.16 -10.55
CA THR A 89 20.21 3.37 -10.96
C THR A 89 19.99 3.33 -12.48
N LEU A 90 18.73 3.50 -12.90
CA LEU A 90 18.36 3.57 -14.31
C LEU A 90 18.20 5.03 -14.71
N LYS A 91 18.68 5.40 -15.89
CA LYS A 91 18.27 6.68 -16.48
C LYS A 91 16.79 6.57 -16.83
N LEU A 92 15.97 7.34 -16.14
CA LEU A 92 14.54 7.34 -16.36
C LEU A 92 14.18 8.07 -17.67
N PRO A 93 13.21 7.57 -18.45
CA PRO A 93 12.62 8.29 -19.58
C PRO A 93 12.05 9.64 -19.14
N ASP A 94 12.08 10.61 -20.06
CA ASP A 94 11.59 11.97 -19.79
C ASP A 94 10.10 11.99 -19.40
N GLU A 95 9.30 11.09 -19.94
CA GLU A 95 7.87 10.96 -19.61
C GLU A 95 7.63 10.64 -18.12
N ILE A 96 8.52 9.88 -17.49
CA ILE A 96 8.45 9.58 -16.05
C ILE A 96 8.96 10.78 -15.26
N THR A 97 10.09 11.35 -15.65
CA THR A 97 10.68 12.49 -14.92
C THR A 97 9.78 13.72 -14.99
N ASP A 98 9.11 13.95 -16.10
CA ASP A 98 8.15 15.05 -16.25
C ASP A 98 6.90 14.82 -15.36
N PHE A 99 6.43 13.59 -15.26
CA PHE A 99 5.34 13.28 -14.33
C PHE A 99 5.76 13.46 -12.87
N ILE A 100 6.97 13.06 -12.50
CA ILE A 100 7.50 13.24 -11.13
C ILE A 100 7.59 14.73 -10.75
N LYS A 101 7.94 15.62 -11.67
CA LYS A 101 7.97 17.08 -11.44
C LYS A 101 6.60 17.67 -11.06
N GLU A 102 5.52 17.00 -11.44
CA GLU A 102 4.16 17.40 -11.07
C GLU A 102 3.76 16.95 -9.65
N LEU A 103 4.60 16.15 -8.99
CA LEU A 103 4.39 15.69 -7.62
C LEU A 103 5.10 16.60 -6.63
N SER A 104 4.48 16.86 -5.48
CA SER A 104 5.09 17.55 -4.34
C SER A 104 5.54 16.60 -3.23
N CYS A 105 5.24 15.29 -3.37
CA CYS A 105 5.78 14.26 -2.51
C CYS A 105 7.10 13.73 -3.06
N ASP A 106 8.01 13.34 -2.16
CA ASP A 106 9.30 12.78 -2.55
C ASP A 106 9.14 11.37 -3.13
N ILE A 107 9.69 11.18 -4.32
CA ILE A 107 9.81 9.87 -4.96
C ILE A 107 11.29 9.51 -5.05
N ASP A 108 11.67 8.44 -4.37
CA ASP A 108 13.01 7.88 -4.54
C ASP A 108 13.16 7.29 -5.95
N THR A 109 13.79 8.07 -6.83
CA THR A 109 14.00 7.69 -8.24
C THR A 109 14.91 6.47 -8.40
N ASP A 110 15.78 6.21 -7.42
CA ASP A 110 16.67 5.03 -7.43
C ASP A 110 15.89 3.74 -7.14
N SER A 111 14.71 3.86 -6.55
CA SER A 111 13.79 2.74 -6.33
C SER A 111 12.96 2.37 -7.57
N ILE A 112 12.93 3.21 -8.61
CA ILE A 112 12.09 2.98 -9.79
C ILE A 112 12.66 1.87 -10.67
N ARG A 113 11.79 0.96 -11.13
CA ARG A 113 12.10 -0.11 -12.09
C ARG A 113 11.06 -0.18 -13.18
N ILE A 114 11.52 -0.47 -14.39
CA ILE A 114 10.68 -0.64 -15.58
C ILE A 114 10.74 -2.11 -15.99
N ILE A 115 9.58 -2.77 -16.00
CA ILE A 115 9.43 -4.18 -16.37
C ILE A 115 8.28 -4.29 -17.36
N ASN A 116 8.57 -4.63 -18.61
CA ASN A 116 7.54 -4.75 -19.66
C ASN A 116 6.61 -3.52 -19.72
N ASP A 117 7.19 -2.33 -19.86
CA ASP A 117 6.52 -1.02 -19.91
C ASP A 117 5.80 -0.60 -18.61
N LYS A 118 5.68 -1.48 -17.63
CA LYS A 118 5.19 -1.13 -16.30
C LYS A 118 6.30 -0.58 -15.43
N VAL A 119 5.98 0.52 -14.78
CA VAL A 119 6.90 1.24 -13.89
C VAL A 119 6.50 0.98 -12.45
N TYR A 120 7.46 0.51 -11.66
CA TYR A 120 7.25 0.17 -10.25
C TYR A 120 8.15 1.00 -9.35
N ILE A 121 7.64 1.43 -8.21
CA ILE A 121 8.44 1.91 -7.08
C ILE A 121 8.71 0.69 -6.20
N MET A 122 9.97 0.29 -6.11
CA MET A 122 10.39 -0.89 -5.36
C MET A 122 10.51 -0.56 -3.88
N PRO A 123 10.11 -1.44 -2.97
CA PRO A 123 10.39 -1.24 -1.56
C PRO A 123 11.90 -1.25 -1.30
N PRO A 124 12.36 -0.52 -0.26
CA PRO A 124 13.76 -0.56 0.14
C PRO A 124 14.16 -1.99 0.50
N MET A 125 15.42 -2.32 0.32
CA MET A 125 16.01 -3.61 0.71
C MET A 125 15.56 -4.83 -0.12
N ILE A 126 14.96 -4.65 -1.29
CA ILE A 126 14.80 -5.73 -2.25
C ILE A 126 16.12 -5.88 -3.02
N ASP A 127 16.75 -7.03 -2.80
CA ASP A 127 17.91 -7.47 -3.58
C ASP A 127 17.48 -8.15 -4.91
N ASN A 128 18.10 -9.24 -5.19
CA ASN A 128 17.88 -10.02 -6.39
C ASN A 128 16.67 -10.94 -6.26
N LEU A 129 15.69 -10.78 -7.12
CA LEU A 129 14.50 -11.64 -7.22
C LEU A 129 14.66 -12.74 -8.31
N ASN A 130 15.86 -12.90 -8.87
CA ASN A 130 16.11 -13.91 -9.91
C ASN A 130 15.80 -15.32 -9.37
N GLY A 131 15.06 -16.09 -10.15
CA GLY A 131 14.65 -17.44 -9.78
C GLY A 131 13.42 -17.51 -8.86
N ILE A 132 12.89 -16.37 -8.41
CA ILE A 132 11.66 -16.30 -7.61
C ILE A 132 10.51 -15.84 -8.49
N ARG A 133 9.44 -16.64 -8.56
CA ARG A 133 8.19 -16.22 -9.21
C ARG A 133 7.49 -15.19 -8.34
N THR A 134 7.52 -13.94 -8.77
CA THR A 134 6.85 -12.85 -8.09
C THR A 134 5.53 -12.52 -8.77
N LEU A 135 4.48 -12.30 -7.98
CA LEU A 135 3.18 -11.84 -8.47
C LEU A 135 3.11 -10.31 -8.53
N ARG A 136 3.74 -9.64 -7.56
CA ARG A 136 3.90 -8.18 -7.49
C ARG A 136 5.23 -7.86 -6.83
N THR A 137 5.90 -6.84 -7.35
CA THR A 137 7.17 -6.33 -6.82
C THR A 137 7.05 -4.83 -6.63
N GLY A 138 6.64 -4.41 -5.45
CA GLY A 138 6.50 -3.00 -5.14
C GLY A 138 5.17 -2.37 -5.61
N LEU A 139 5.11 -1.04 -5.55
CA LEU A 139 3.96 -0.23 -5.95
C LEU A 139 3.98 -0.01 -7.47
N LEU A 140 2.92 -0.38 -8.16
CA LEU A 140 2.77 -0.01 -9.56
C LEU A 140 2.60 1.51 -9.65
N PHE A 141 3.62 2.20 -10.14
CA PHE A 141 3.63 3.65 -10.33
C PHE A 141 2.81 4.06 -11.56
N GLY A 142 2.98 3.33 -12.65
CA GLY A 142 2.25 3.57 -13.88
C GLY A 142 2.73 2.69 -15.03
N GLU A 143 2.39 3.11 -16.23
CA GLU A 143 2.77 2.42 -17.47
C GLU A 143 3.30 3.42 -18.50
N LEU A 144 4.43 3.07 -19.11
CA LEU A 144 4.95 3.79 -20.28
C LEU A 144 4.15 3.44 -21.52
N LYS A 145 3.65 4.44 -22.18
CA LYS A 145 3.02 4.35 -23.50
C LYS A 145 3.82 5.18 -24.48
N THR A 146 3.58 5.02 -25.76
CA THR A 146 4.23 5.83 -26.78
C THR A 146 4.10 7.33 -26.44
N LYS A 147 5.23 7.96 -26.14
CA LYS A 147 5.36 9.39 -25.82
C LYS A 147 4.52 9.89 -24.64
N ARG A 148 4.22 9.05 -23.66
CA ARG A 148 3.53 9.47 -22.44
C ARG A 148 3.66 8.45 -21.31
N PHE A 149 3.55 8.93 -20.10
CA PHE A 149 3.38 8.12 -18.90
C PHE A 149 1.90 8.14 -18.45
N GLU A 150 1.35 6.97 -18.17
CA GLU A 150 0.01 6.81 -17.61
C GLU A 150 0.14 6.34 -16.15
N PRO A 151 -0.15 7.20 -15.15
CA PRO A 151 -0.07 6.82 -13.75
C PRO A 151 -1.13 5.79 -13.40
N SER A 152 -0.79 4.88 -12.48
CA SER A 152 -1.67 3.79 -12.10
C SER A 152 -2.72 4.22 -11.09
N GLN A 153 -3.84 3.49 -11.02
CA GLN A 153 -4.83 3.64 -9.96
C GLN A 153 -4.23 3.35 -8.59
N ALA A 154 -3.33 2.36 -8.48
CA ALA A 154 -2.65 2.03 -7.22
C ALA A 154 -1.85 3.21 -6.69
N PHE A 155 -1.17 3.95 -7.57
CA PHE A 155 -0.44 5.15 -7.17
C PHE A 155 -1.37 6.30 -6.76
N ALA A 156 -2.51 6.50 -7.45
CA ALA A 156 -3.49 7.51 -7.03
C ALA A 156 -3.92 7.33 -5.57
N MET A 157 -4.08 6.07 -5.13
CA MET A 157 -4.52 5.73 -3.77
C MET A 157 -3.45 5.98 -2.69
N THR A 158 -2.20 6.26 -3.06
CA THR A 158 -1.13 6.61 -2.11
C THR A 158 -0.96 8.10 -1.92
N LEU A 159 -1.56 8.90 -2.79
CA LEU A 159 -1.41 10.36 -2.78
C LEU A 159 -2.42 11.03 -1.85
N LYS A 160 -2.06 12.23 -1.40
CA LYS A 160 -2.99 13.23 -0.90
C LYS A 160 -3.34 14.20 -2.04
N MET A 161 -4.47 14.86 -1.94
CA MET A 161 -4.93 15.82 -2.96
C MET A 161 -3.89 16.90 -3.28
N ASN A 162 -3.16 17.38 -2.27
CA ASN A 162 -2.17 18.44 -2.43
C ASN A 162 -0.80 17.94 -2.94
N GLU A 163 -0.64 16.64 -3.12
CA GLU A 163 0.63 16.05 -3.57
C GLU A 163 0.73 15.92 -5.10
N TYR A 164 -0.31 16.33 -5.83
CA TYR A 164 -0.27 16.44 -7.30
C TYR A 164 -0.67 17.83 -7.76
N SER A 165 0.01 18.34 -8.81
CA SER A 165 -0.14 19.73 -9.28
C SER A 165 -1.53 20.05 -9.85
N THR A 166 -2.14 19.06 -10.53
CA THR A 166 -3.40 19.24 -11.26
C THR A 166 -4.49 18.36 -10.68
N THR A 167 -5.47 19.00 -10.04
CA THR A 167 -6.51 18.30 -9.28
C THR A 167 -7.89 18.90 -9.53
N VAL A 168 -8.93 18.07 -9.35
CA VAL A 168 -10.32 18.51 -9.14
C VAL A 168 -10.82 17.88 -7.86
N ASN A 169 -11.51 18.65 -7.02
CA ASN A 169 -12.12 18.15 -5.80
C ASN A 169 -13.64 18.28 -5.91
N LEU A 170 -14.31 17.15 -5.92
CA LEU A 170 -15.77 17.05 -6.00
C LEU A 170 -16.34 16.86 -4.58
N SER A 171 -17.55 17.32 -4.33
CA SER A 171 -18.31 16.90 -3.16
C SER A 171 -18.80 15.46 -3.35
N VAL A 172 -18.94 14.70 -2.26
CA VAL A 172 -19.49 13.34 -2.31
C VAL A 172 -20.89 13.30 -2.94
N ASP A 173 -21.65 14.39 -2.83
CA ASP A 173 -23.01 14.52 -3.39
C ASP A 173 -23.01 14.98 -4.86
N ASP A 174 -21.85 15.29 -5.47
CA ASP A 174 -21.76 15.69 -6.86
C ASP A 174 -22.07 14.51 -7.79
N ILE A 175 -23.02 14.71 -8.71
CA ILE A 175 -23.38 13.71 -9.72
C ILE A 175 -22.18 13.21 -10.55
N ASN A 176 -21.17 14.05 -10.72
CA ASN A 176 -19.95 13.69 -11.44
C ASN A 176 -19.13 12.61 -10.72
N VAL A 177 -19.28 12.43 -9.41
CA VAL A 177 -18.67 11.31 -8.66
C VAL A 177 -19.24 9.99 -9.16
N ILE A 178 -20.56 9.88 -9.26
CA ILE A 178 -21.23 8.67 -9.76
C ILE A 178 -20.84 8.40 -11.23
N LYS A 179 -20.86 9.44 -12.08
CA LYS A 179 -20.40 9.32 -13.47
C LYS A 179 -18.96 8.83 -13.56
N TYR A 180 -18.08 9.39 -12.73
CA TYR A 180 -16.69 8.98 -12.70
C TYR A 180 -16.54 7.51 -12.24
N LEU A 181 -17.23 7.08 -11.19
CA LEU A 181 -17.21 5.68 -10.73
C LEU A 181 -17.78 4.70 -11.78
N LYS A 182 -18.71 5.13 -12.62
CA LYS A 182 -19.20 4.35 -13.77
C LYS A 182 -18.25 4.33 -14.96
N GLY A 183 -17.17 5.10 -14.92
CA GLY A 183 -16.20 5.19 -16.01
C GLY A 183 -16.58 6.18 -17.12
N GLU A 184 -17.57 7.04 -16.87
CA GLU A 184 -18.02 8.06 -17.80
C GLU A 184 -17.05 9.25 -17.82
N THR A 185 -17.05 9.98 -18.93
CA THR A 185 -16.38 11.28 -19.03
C THR A 185 -17.20 12.31 -18.26
N ILE A 186 -16.50 13.19 -17.53
CA ILE A 186 -17.15 14.25 -16.75
C ILE A 186 -16.71 15.63 -17.24
N GLU A 187 -17.59 16.61 -17.11
CA GLU A 187 -17.31 18.00 -17.40
C GLU A 187 -17.31 18.81 -16.11
N ILE A 188 -16.30 19.63 -15.94
CA ILE A 188 -16.03 20.41 -14.73
C ILE A 188 -15.80 21.86 -15.09
N ASN A 189 -16.36 22.79 -14.32
CA ASN A 189 -16.08 24.20 -14.51
C ASN A 189 -14.58 24.47 -14.33
N GLN A 190 -14.02 25.32 -15.19
CA GLN A 190 -12.58 25.64 -15.22
C GLN A 190 -12.07 26.15 -13.84
N GLU A 191 -12.89 26.88 -13.12
CA GLU A 191 -12.59 27.43 -11.78
C GLU A 191 -12.37 26.35 -10.71
N ASN A 192 -12.93 25.17 -10.91
CA ASN A 192 -12.80 24.02 -9.99
C ASN A 192 -11.60 23.13 -10.33
N ILE A 193 -10.87 23.47 -11.41
CA ILE A 193 -9.67 22.74 -11.80
C ILE A 193 -8.44 23.51 -11.33
N ARG A 194 -7.66 22.90 -10.45
CA ARG A 194 -6.36 23.40 -10.06
C ARG A 194 -5.29 22.84 -11.00
N GLY A 195 -4.41 23.69 -11.53
CA GLY A 195 -3.31 23.28 -12.40
C GLY A 195 -3.73 23.08 -13.87
N ASN A 196 -2.81 22.58 -14.69
CA ASN A 196 -3.01 22.46 -16.14
C ASN A 196 -2.26 21.28 -16.78
N ALA A 197 -1.77 20.33 -15.99
CA ALA A 197 -1.15 19.13 -16.53
C ALA A 197 -2.19 18.26 -17.27
N LYS A 198 -1.70 17.43 -18.18
CA LYS A 198 -2.56 16.55 -18.98
C LYS A 198 -3.24 15.45 -18.14
N ASN A 199 -2.57 14.95 -17.11
CA ASN A 199 -3.18 14.07 -16.12
C ASN A 199 -3.82 14.94 -15.03
N ILE A 200 -4.95 14.53 -14.53
CA ILE A 200 -5.65 15.19 -13.42
C ILE A 200 -6.01 14.15 -12.36
N LEU A 201 -5.72 14.47 -11.11
CA LEU A 201 -6.14 13.67 -9.97
C LEU A 201 -7.56 14.07 -9.58
N VAL A 202 -8.49 13.18 -9.73
CA VAL A 202 -9.89 13.38 -9.30
C VAL A 202 -9.99 13.01 -7.83
N CYS A 203 -10.47 13.94 -7.02
CA CYS A 203 -10.64 13.77 -5.58
C CYS A 203 -12.12 13.96 -5.20
N VAL A 204 -12.51 13.37 -4.07
CA VAL A 204 -13.81 13.55 -3.43
C VAL A 204 -13.58 13.94 -1.98
N ASP A 205 -14.09 15.08 -1.56
CA ASP A 205 -13.92 15.65 -0.22
C ASP A 205 -12.45 15.64 0.26
N GLY A 206 -11.53 15.92 -0.68
CA GLY A 206 -10.09 15.95 -0.42
C GLY A 206 -9.36 14.62 -0.56
N PHE A 207 -10.06 13.52 -0.79
CA PHE A 207 -9.47 12.18 -0.93
C PHE A 207 -9.34 11.78 -2.41
N PRO A 208 -8.17 11.33 -2.87
CA PRO A 208 -7.99 10.87 -4.23
C PRO A 208 -8.90 9.69 -4.57
N LEU A 209 -9.62 9.81 -5.67
CA LEU A 209 -10.47 8.76 -6.22
C LEU A 209 -9.82 8.03 -7.40
N GLY A 210 -9.03 8.75 -8.19
CA GLY A 210 -8.31 8.18 -9.32
C GLY A 210 -7.87 9.21 -10.33
N TRP A 211 -7.45 8.75 -11.51
CA TRP A 211 -6.91 9.59 -12.56
C TRP A 211 -7.91 9.91 -13.66
N GLY A 212 -7.77 11.08 -14.24
CA GLY A 212 -8.38 11.49 -15.49
C GLY A 212 -7.38 12.05 -16.49
N ARG A 213 -7.81 12.20 -17.72
CA ARG A 213 -7.08 12.95 -18.75
C ARG A 213 -7.83 14.24 -19.04
N LEU A 214 -7.20 15.36 -18.71
CA LEU A 214 -7.77 16.69 -18.87
C LEU A 214 -7.68 17.15 -20.33
N ASN A 215 -8.77 17.68 -20.86
CA ASN A 215 -8.84 18.36 -22.13
C ASN A 215 -9.83 19.53 -22.03
N GLY A 216 -9.30 20.74 -21.81
CA GLY A 216 -10.11 21.90 -21.43
C GLY A 216 -10.83 21.63 -20.12
N THR A 217 -12.16 21.68 -20.12
CA THR A 217 -13.04 21.40 -18.98
C THR A 217 -13.49 19.94 -18.91
N THR A 218 -13.16 19.13 -19.92
CA THR A 218 -13.56 17.74 -20.02
C THR A 218 -12.50 16.83 -19.41
N ILE A 219 -12.89 15.94 -18.52
CA ILE A 219 -12.02 14.93 -17.91
C ILE A 219 -12.41 13.55 -18.48
N LYS A 220 -11.55 13.04 -19.37
CA LYS A 220 -11.69 11.66 -19.85
C LYS A 220 -11.29 10.69 -18.74
N ASN A 221 -12.20 9.83 -18.38
CA ASN A 221 -12.06 8.90 -17.26
C ASN A 221 -10.93 7.90 -17.46
N LYS A 222 -10.11 7.69 -16.40
CA LYS A 222 -9.04 6.69 -16.33
C LYS A 222 -9.22 5.75 -15.14
N TYR A 223 -10.40 5.76 -14.50
CA TYR A 223 -10.72 4.87 -13.40
C TYR A 223 -10.62 3.42 -13.84
N LEU A 224 -10.09 2.57 -12.96
CA LEU A 224 -9.80 1.18 -13.27
C LEU A 224 -11.08 0.43 -13.67
N SER A 225 -11.08 -0.19 -14.85
CA SER A 225 -12.30 -0.81 -15.42
C SER A 225 -12.92 -1.87 -14.50
N GLY A 226 -12.10 -2.65 -13.81
CA GLY A 226 -12.58 -3.67 -12.87
C GLY A 226 -13.18 -3.12 -11.56
N TRP A 227 -13.12 -1.81 -11.33
CA TRP A 227 -13.68 -1.14 -10.14
C TRP A 227 -14.92 -0.30 -10.48
N ARG A 228 -15.29 -0.21 -11.75
CA ARG A 228 -16.43 0.60 -12.18
C ARG A 228 -17.74 0.04 -11.67
N TRP A 229 -18.60 0.95 -11.27
CA TRP A 229 -19.96 0.61 -10.91
C TRP A 229 -20.77 0.21 -12.15
N MET A 230 -21.63 -0.78 -12.00
CA MET A 230 -22.59 -1.20 -13.02
C MET A 230 -23.92 -0.47 -12.85
#